data_17a215b1aa35d5715a21829d76dd3b41
#
_entry.id   17a215b1aa35d5715a21829d76dd3b41
#
_cell.length_a   1.000
_cell.length_b   1.000
_cell.length_c   1.000
_cell.angle_alpha   90.00
_cell.angle_beta   90.00
_cell.angle_gamma   90.00
#
_symmetry.space_group_name_H-M   'P 1'
#
loop_
_entity.id
_entity.type
_entity.pdbx_description
1 polymer ?
#
loop_
_entity_poly.entity_id
_entity_poly.type
_entity_poly.pdbx_seq_one_letter_code
_entity_poly.pdbx_strand_id
1 'polypeptide(L)'
;ILKNGSTVIGLFQGMFPDNILTFNPGWDQSAQNTETFTDVRELQARLIEQGLEPVTKADPDTTGPASFVLVDPDGNSILVDQHR
;
A
#
# COMPACT_ATOMS: atom_id res chain seq x y z
N ILE A 1 -6.60 4.18 16.67
CA ILE A 1 -6.07 5.04 15.61
C ILE A 1 -5.32 6.20 16.23
N LEU A 2 -4.11 6.41 15.80
CA LEU A 2 -3.26 7.50 16.25
C LEU A 2 -3.09 8.52 15.13
N LYS A 3 -3.03 9.82 15.48
CA LYS A 3 -2.82 10.90 14.51
C LYS A 3 -1.65 11.77 14.92
N ASN A 4 -0.88 12.17 13.91
CA ASN A 4 0.16 13.19 14.06
C ASN A 4 0.07 14.13 12.85
N GLY A 5 -0.58 15.26 13.02
CA GLY A 5 -0.89 16.15 11.89
C GLY A 5 -1.79 15.45 10.87
N SER A 6 -1.33 15.32 9.64
CA SER A 6 -2.04 14.62 8.57
C SER A 6 -1.72 13.13 8.51
N THR A 7 -0.79 12.65 9.34
CA THR A 7 -0.42 11.23 9.37
C THR A 7 -1.35 10.47 10.33
N VAL A 8 -1.93 9.38 9.85
CA VAL A 8 -2.84 8.53 10.62
C VAL A 8 -2.26 7.13 10.69
N ILE A 9 -2.16 6.57 11.91
CA ILE A 9 -1.68 5.21 12.13
C ILE A 9 -2.78 4.42 12.80
N GLY A 10 -3.17 3.31 12.17
CA GLY A 10 -4.10 2.34 12.75
C GLY A 10 -3.35 1.19 13.39
N LEU A 11 -3.74 0.83 14.61
CA LEU A 11 -3.20 -0.34 15.30
C LEU A 11 -4.31 -1.39 15.41
N PHE A 12 -4.03 -2.59 14.93
CA PHE A 12 -5.01 -3.68 14.91
C PHE A 12 -4.45 -4.90 15.60
N GLN A 13 -5.28 -5.55 16.40
CA GLN A 13 -4.89 -6.75 17.11
C GLN A 13 -5.55 -7.96 16.45
N GLY A 14 -4.75 -8.99 16.15
CA GLY A 14 -5.26 -10.26 15.65
C GLY A 14 -5.75 -10.26 14.21
N MET A 15 -5.56 -9.15 13.46
CA MET A 15 -5.99 -9.05 12.07
C MET A 15 -5.01 -9.72 11.11
N PHE A 16 -3.71 -9.64 11.41
CA PHE A 16 -2.64 -10.23 10.61
C PHE A 16 -1.71 -11.04 11.49
N PRO A 17 -1.05 -12.11 10.94
CA PRO A 17 -0.11 -12.92 11.73
C PRO A 17 1.14 -12.15 12.14
N ASP A 18 1.57 -11.18 11.35
CA ASP A 18 2.76 -10.37 11.60
C ASP A 18 2.42 -8.89 11.49
N ASN A 19 3.36 -8.04 11.91
CA ASN A 19 3.23 -6.60 11.72
C ASN A 19 3.30 -6.26 10.22
N ILE A 20 2.47 -5.32 9.82
CA ILE A 20 2.42 -4.87 8.43
C ILE A 20 2.11 -3.38 8.38
N LEU A 21 2.80 -2.66 7.48
CA LEU A 21 2.46 -1.29 7.14
C LEU A 21 1.58 -1.31 5.90
N THR A 22 0.47 -0.56 5.93
CA THR A 22 -0.48 -0.53 4.82
C THR A 22 -0.67 0.89 4.32
N PHE A 23 -0.63 1.06 3.00
CA PHE A 23 -0.84 2.35 2.34
C PHE A 23 -1.92 2.19 1.27
N ASN A 24 -2.80 3.18 1.15
CA ASN A 24 -3.79 3.24 0.07
C ASN A 24 -3.50 4.48 -0.79
N PRO A 25 -3.02 4.32 -2.03
CA PRO A 25 -2.62 5.45 -2.86
C PRO A 25 -3.78 6.31 -3.35
N GLY A 26 -5.01 5.79 -3.27
CA GLY A 26 -6.20 6.51 -3.75
C GLY A 26 -6.98 7.24 -2.67
N TRP A 27 -6.53 7.18 -1.41
CA TRP A 27 -7.23 7.77 -0.27
C TRP A 27 -6.37 8.83 0.42
N ASP A 28 -7.05 9.83 1.00
CA ASP A 28 -6.42 10.76 1.94
C ASP A 28 -6.43 10.19 3.37
N GLN A 29 -5.94 10.96 4.32
CA GLN A 29 -5.84 10.54 5.73
C GLN A 29 -7.20 10.34 6.41
N SER A 30 -8.29 10.75 5.76
CA SER A 30 -9.67 10.55 6.24
C SER A 30 -10.38 9.42 5.51
N ALA A 31 -9.63 8.57 4.80
CA ALA A 31 -10.14 7.46 4.00
C ALA A 31 -11.14 7.90 2.93
N GLN A 32 -10.95 9.12 2.40
CA GLN A 32 -11.76 9.67 1.34
C GLN A 32 -11.00 9.60 0.02
N ASN A 33 -11.69 9.30 -1.08
CA ASN A 33 -11.08 9.27 -2.40
C ASN A 33 -10.44 10.62 -2.71
N THR A 34 -9.18 10.59 -3.14
CA THR A 34 -8.50 11.79 -3.63
C THR A 34 -8.94 12.06 -5.08
N GLU A 35 -8.89 13.33 -5.49
CA GLU A 35 -9.23 13.70 -6.87
C GLU A 35 -8.27 13.06 -7.87
N THR A 36 -6.98 13.07 -7.55
CA THR A 36 -5.95 12.42 -8.35
C THR A 36 -5.14 11.48 -7.47
N PHE A 37 -4.60 10.44 -8.06
CA PHE A 37 -3.73 9.51 -7.35
C PHE A 37 -2.86 8.74 -8.34
N THR A 38 -1.77 8.17 -7.84
CA THR A 38 -0.94 7.26 -8.63
C THR A 38 -1.47 5.84 -8.48
N ASP A 39 -1.84 5.20 -9.57
CA ASP A 39 -2.36 3.83 -9.54
C ASP A 39 -1.32 2.85 -8.96
N VAL A 40 -1.81 1.86 -8.23
CA VAL A 40 -0.97 0.86 -7.58
C VAL A 40 -0.07 0.12 -8.58
N ARG A 41 -0.54 -0.09 -9.80
CA ARG A 41 0.23 -0.78 -10.85
C ARG A 41 1.38 0.08 -11.34
N GLU A 42 1.18 1.40 -11.42
CA GLU A 42 2.24 2.35 -11.76
C GLU A 42 3.29 2.41 -10.66
N LEU A 43 2.88 2.48 -9.39
CA LEU A 43 3.80 2.42 -8.26
C LEU A 43 4.62 1.14 -8.27
N GLN A 44 3.97 0.00 -8.50
CA GLN A 44 4.63 -1.29 -8.61
C GLN A 44 5.69 -1.29 -9.72
N ALA A 45 5.33 -0.79 -10.90
CA ALA A 45 6.26 -0.74 -12.04
C ALA A 45 7.47 0.13 -11.73
N ARG A 46 7.27 1.29 -11.09
CA ARG A 46 8.37 2.18 -10.70
C ARG A 46 9.31 1.51 -9.70
N LEU A 47 8.78 0.76 -8.74
CA LEU A 47 9.59 0.08 -7.74
C LEU A 47 10.37 -1.08 -8.34
N ILE A 48 9.76 -1.85 -9.24
CA ILE A 48 10.45 -2.92 -9.96
C ILE A 48 11.58 -2.33 -10.80
N GLU A 49 11.34 -1.22 -11.47
CA GLU A 49 12.36 -0.53 -12.27
C GLU A 49 13.57 -0.11 -11.43
N GLN A 50 13.35 0.21 -10.16
CA GLN A 50 14.41 0.55 -9.21
C GLN A 50 15.09 -0.66 -8.57
N GLY A 51 14.76 -1.87 -8.99
CA GLY A 51 15.39 -3.10 -8.52
C GLY A 51 14.70 -3.79 -7.36
N LEU A 52 13.50 -3.33 -6.96
CA LEU A 52 12.72 -4.00 -5.91
C LEU A 52 11.88 -5.11 -6.50
N GLU A 53 11.70 -6.20 -5.74
CA GLU A 53 10.92 -7.35 -6.18
C GLU A 53 9.75 -7.60 -5.23
N PRO A 54 8.51 -7.23 -5.60
CA PRO A 54 7.36 -7.51 -4.75
C PRO A 54 7.17 -9.00 -4.49
N VAL A 55 6.78 -9.35 -3.26
CA VAL A 55 6.45 -10.73 -2.87
C VAL A 55 5.16 -11.17 -3.54
N THR A 56 4.17 -10.29 -3.57
CA THR A 56 2.95 -10.46 -4.35
C THR A 56 2.80 -9.25 -5.26
N LYS A 57 2.16 -9.43 -6.42
CA LYS A 57 2.07 -8.39 -7.45
C LYS A 57 0.63 -8.16 -7.87
N ALA A 58 0.31 -6.90 -8.18
CA ALA A 58 -0.92 -6.56 -8.87
C ALA A 58 -0.77 -6.94 -10.35
N ASP A 59 -1.86 -7.43 -10.95
CA ASP A 59 -1.88 -7.71 -12.39
C ASP A 59 -1.87 -6.38 -13.16
N PRO A 60 -0.83 -6.10 -13.96
CA PRO A 60 -0.72 -4.82 -14.66
C PRO A 60 -1.77 -4.61 -15.75
N ASP A 61 -2.46 -5.67 -16.17
CA ASP A 61 -3.45 -5.63 -17.24
C ASP A 61 -4.88 -5.41 -16.74
N THR A 62 -5.04 -5.16 -15.43
CA THR A 62 -6.36 -4.93 -14.81
C THR A 62 -6.52 -3.47 -14.42
N THR A 63 -7.76 -3.11 -14.02
CA THR A 63 -8.10 -1.79 -13.49
C THR A 63 -8.89 -1.94 -12.21
N GLY A 64 -8.96 -0.85 -11.41
CA GLY A 64 -9.70 -0.86 -10.16
C GLY A 64 -8.88 -1.35 -8.98
N PRO A 65 -9.52 -1.84 -7.92
CA PRO A 65 -8.83 -2.29 -6.71
C PRO A 65 -7.78 -3.35 -6.98
N ALA A 66 -6.61 -3.19 -6.39
CA ALA A 66 -5.51 -4.16 -6.47
C ALA A 66 -4.49 -3.85 -5.39
N SER A 67 -3.56 -4.76 -5.17
CA SER A 67 -2.53 -4.60 -4.15
C SER A 67 -1.24 -5.29 -4.54
N PHE A 68 -0.14 -4.86 -3.90
CA PHE A 68 1.12 -5.60 -3.93
C PHE A 68 1.77 -5.54 -2.55
N VAL A 69 2.66 -6.48 -2.28
CA VAL A 69 3.38 -6.57 -1.01
C VAL A 69 4.88 -6.53 -1.27
N LEU A 70 5.56 -5.69 -0.51
CA LEU A 70 7.02 -5.63 -0.45
C LEU A 70 7.47 -6.08 0.94
N VAL A 71 8.72 -6.51 1.03
CA VAL A 71 9.37 -6.74 2.32
C VAL A 71 10.59 -5.84 2.37
N ASP A 72 10.72 -5.06 3.46
CA ASP A 72 11.88 -4.20 3.63
C ASP A 72 13.13 -5.01 4.00
N PRO A 73 14.33 -4.38 4.02
CA PRO A 73 15.57 -5.12 4.35
C PRO A 73 15.57 -5.77 5.73
N ASP A 74 14.75 -5.29 6.65
CA ASP A 74 14.65 -5.84 8.02
C ASP A 74 13.53 -6.88 8.15
N GLY A 75 12.89 -7.27 7.04
CA GLY A 75 11.87 -8.29 7.03
C GLY A 75 10.46 -7.81 7.34
N ASN A 76 10.23 -6.51 7.35
CA ASN A 76 8.89 -5.95 7.60
C ASN A 76 8.07 -5.92 6.30
N SER A 77 6.82 -6.38 6.40
CA SER A 77 5.90 -6.38 5.25
C SER A 77 5.28 -5.01 5.03
N ILE A 78 5.20 -4.59 3.78
CA ILE A 78 4.56 -3.35 3.35
C ILE A 78 3.52 -3.69 2.30
N LEU A 79 2.25 -3.38 2.60
CA LEU A 79 1.13 -3.60 1.68
C LEU A 79 0.71 -2.26 1.08
N VAL A 80 0.70 -2.19 -0.24
CA VAL A 80 0.09 -1.08 -0.96
C VAL A 80 -1.23 -1.60 -1.52
N ASP A 81 -2.34 -1.11 -0.97
CA ASP A 81 -3.67 -1.66 -1.17
C ASP A 81 -4.62 -0.57 -1.69
N GLN A 82 -4.88 -0.60 -2.98
CA GLN A 82 -5.76 0.36 -3.64
C GLN A 82 -7.19 -0.16 -3.61
N HIS A 83 -8.11 0.65 -3.09
CA HIS A 83 -9.51 0.27 -2.93
C HIS A 83 -10.44 0.87 -4.00
N ARG A 84 -9.90 1.51 -5.04
CA ARG A 84 -10.72 2.18 -6.04
C ARG A 84 -10.29 1.93 -7.47
#